data_16691403354210338e01d4e23dd7541c
#
_entry.id   16691403354210338e01d4e23dd7541c
#
_cell.length_a   1.000
_cell.length_b   1.000
_cell.length_c   1.000
_cell.angle_alpha   90.00
_cell.angle_beta   90.00
_cell.angle_gamma   90.00
#
_symmetry.space_group_name_H-M   'P 1'
#
loop_
_entity.id
_entity.type
_entity.pdbx_description
1 polymer ?
#
loop_
_entity_poly.entity_id
_entity_poly.type
_entity_poly.pdbx_seq_one_letter_code
_entity_poly.pdbx_strand_id
1 'polypeptide(L)'
;MARSRHAGAFEGLILHDRLELQSMSKRYFGVLANDAISLRVGPGEIHAVLGENGAGKSTLMKIIYGAIQADAGAILWEGRNAEIASPAAARRLGIGMVYQHFSLFESVSVVENIAVAMSGKFDLPALSARPFW
;
A
#
# COMPACT_ATOMS: atom_id res chain seq x y z
N MET A 1 -22.64 46.79 21.56
CA MET A 1 -22.24 46.13 20.30
C MET A 1 -21.13 45.16 20.62
N ALA A 2 -21.46 43.88 20.82
CA ALA A 2 -20.50 42.83 21.17
C ALA A 2 -20.17 42.05 19.92
N ARG A 3 -18.92 42.11 19.46
CA ARG A 3 -18.40 41.25 18.40
C ARG A 3 -17.97 39.91 19.01
N SER A 4 -18.67 38.89 18.60
CA SER A 4 -18.36 37.47 18.86
C SER A 4 -16.95 37.15 18.42
N ARG A 5 -16.10 36.72 19.37
CA ARG A 5 -14.79 36.08 19.13
C ARG A 5 -15.01 34.59 19.23
N HIS A 6 -15.25 33.95 18.12
CA HIS A 6 -15.10 32.50 18.01
C HIS A 6 -14.17 32.20 16.80
N ALA A 7 -12.92 32.52 16.99
CA ALA A 7 -11.84 32.06 16.12
C ALA A 7 -10.70 31.62 17.04
N GLY A 8 -10.62 30.38 17.38
CA GLY A 8 -9.53 29.86 18.18
C GLY A 8 -9.83 28.50 18.72
N ALA A 9 -9.52 27.45 17.97
CA ALA A 9 -9.22 26.10 18.50
C ALA A 9 -9.01 25.05 17.38
N PHE A 10 -8.36 25.42 16.27
CA PHE A 10 -7.86 24.44 15.29
C PHE A 10 -6.38 24.67 14.93
N GLU A 11 -5.64 25.30 15.81
CA GLU A 11 -4.18 25.34 15.72
C GLU A 11 -3.62 24.08 16.36
N GLY A 12 -3.13 23.16 15.53
CA GLY A 12 -2.29 22.07 16.02
C GLY A 12 -2.49 20.68 15.43
N LEU A 13 -3.51 20.43 14.63
CA LEU A 13 -3.60 19.14 13.95
C LEU A 13 -2.87 19.23 12.60
N ILE A 14 -1.58 19.02 12.60
CA ILE A 14 -0.83 18.79 11.36
C ILE A 14 -1.36 17.45 10.81
N LEU A 15 -2.36 17.53 9.92
CA LEU A 15 -2.83 16.38 9.18
C LEU A 15 -1.72 16.02 8.18
N HIS A 16 -0.89 15.06 8.56
CA HIS A 16 0.07 14.50 7.63
C HIS A 16 -0.67 13.74 6.53
N ASP A 17 -0.15 13.81 5.32
CA ASP A 17 -0.58 12.94 4.25
C ASP A 17 -0.47 11.47 4.71
N ARG A 18 -1.46 10.65 4.37
CA ARG A 18 -1.42 9.21 4.68
C ARG A 18 -0.27 8.54 3.95
N LEU A 19 -0.08 8.89 2.70
CA LEU A 19 1.01 8.41 1.84
C LEU A 19 1.59 9.60 1.08
N GLU A 20 2.91 9.73 1.08
CA GLU A 20 3.62 10.64 0.21
C GLU A 20 4.73 9.87 -0.51
N LEU A 21 4.76 10.01 -1.82
CA LEU A 21 5.82 9.52 -2.69
C LEU A 21 6.68 10.71 -3.12
N GLN A 22 7.97 10.62 -2.97
CA GLN A 22 8.92 11.66 -3.35
C GLN A 22 9.86 11.15 -4.41
N SER A 23 9.71 11.65 -5.65
CA SER A 23 10.58 11.41 -6.80
C SER A 23 10.87 9.92 -7.05
N MET A 24 9.83 9.08 -6.96
CA MET A 24 9.95 7.63 -7.14
C MET A 24 10.35 7.28 -8.55
N SER A 25 11.45 6.57 -8.72
CA SER A 25 11.95 6.13 -10.03
C SER A 25 12.17 4.62 -10.04
N LYS A 26 11.84 4.00 -11.20
CA LYS A 26 12.09 2.57 -11.45
C LYS A 26 12.41 2.30 -12.89
N ARG A 27 13.51 1.58 -13.12
CA ARG A 27 13.97 1.17 -14.44
C ARG A 27 14.05 -0.34 -14.56
N TYR A 28 13.65 -0.87 -15.70
CA TYR A 28 13.77 -2.29 -16.06
C TYR A 28 14.51 -2.41 -17.39
N PHE A 29 15.66 -3.09 -17.42
CA PHE A 29 16.39 -3.40 -18.66
C PHE A 29 16.46 -2.23 -19.67
N GLY A 30 16.70 -1.02 -19.18
CA GLY A 30 16.77 0.19 -20.01
C GLY A 30 15.46 0.95 -20.18
N VAL A 31 14.32 0.39 -19.83
CA VAL A 31 13.02 1.06 -19.85
C VAL A 31 12.78 1.77 -18.51
N LEU A 32 12.55 3.06 -18.55
CA LEU A 32 12.17 3.85 -17.37
C LEU A 32 10.68 3.73 -17.16
N ALA A 33 10.27 2.86 -16.21
CA ALA A 33 8.88 2.57 -15.93
C ALA A 33 8.22 3.66 -15.05
N ASN A 34 8.96 4.24 -14.13
CA ASN A 34 8.57 5.41 -13.35
C ASN A 34 9.73 6.40 -13.34
N ASP A 35 9.45 7.68 -13.57
CA ASP A 35 10.42 8.74 -13.64
C ASP A 35 10.06 9.87 -12.66
N ALA A 36 10.76 9.91 -11.53
CA ALA A 36 10.63 10.92 -10.49
C ALA A 36 9.14 11.20 -10.08
N ILE A 37 8.33 10.16 -10.00
CA ILE A 37 6.91 10.28 -9.66
C ILE A 37 6.75 10.75 -8.23
N SER A 38 6.03 11.85 -8.06
CA SER A 38 5.64 12.35 -6.74
C SER A 38 4.12 12.37 -6.63
N LEU A 39 3.59 11.94 -5.47
CA LEU A 39 2.16 11.82 -5.21
C LEU A 39 1.93 12.02 -3.72
N ARG A 40 0.83 12.69 -3.36
CA ARG A 40 0.35 12.80 -1.98
C ARG A 40 -1.08 12.34 -1.90
N VAL A 41 -1.38 11.58 -0.85
CA VAL A 41 -2.72 11.05 -0.57
C VAL A 41 -3.04 11.35 0.88
N GLY A 42 -4.04 12.19 1.10
CA GLY A 42 -4.52 12.55 2.43
C GLY A 42 -5.35 11.43 3.08
N PRO A 43 -5.64 11.54 4.37
CA PRO A 43 -6.55 10.64 5.06
C PRO A 43 -7.96 10.70 4.46
N GLY A 44 -8.56 9.53 4.18
CA GLY A 44 -9.92 9.44 3.63
C GLY A 44 -10.05 9.79 2.15
N GLU A 45 -8.96 10.06 1.44
CA GLU A 45 -8.97 10.37 0.02
C GLU A 45 -8.97 9.10 -0.85
N ILE A 46 -9.57 9.23 -2.04
CA ILE A 46 -9.53 8.25 -3.12
C ILE A 46 -8.79 8.86 -4.30
N HIS A 47 -7.67 8.27 -4.67
CA HIS A 47 -6.88 8.71 -5.81
C HIS A 47 -6.94 7.70 -6.95
N ALA A 48 -7.28 8.15 -8.16
CA ALA A 48 -7.24 7.36 -9.37
C ALA A 48 -5.92 7.63 -10.12
N VAL A 49 -5.13 6.59 -10.35
CA VAL A 49 -3.93 6.66 -11.19
C VAL A 49 -4.29 6.24 -12.59
N LEU A 50 -4.33 7.20 -13.50
CA LEU A 50 -4.72 7.01 -14.91
C LEU A 50 -3.49 6.99 -15.82
N GLY A 51 -3.60 6.34 -16.96
CA GLY A 51 -2.55 6.25 -17.98
C GLY A 51 -2.76 5.05 -18.89
N GLU A 52 -2.07 5.02 -20.00
CA GLU A 52 -2.08 3.91 -20.97
C GLU A 52 -1.51 2.61 -20.41
N ASN A 53 -1.73 1.52 -21.13
CA ASN A 53 -1.09 0.24 -20.79
C ASN A 53 0.43 0.38 -20.93
N GLY A 54 1.17 -0.09 -19.94
CA GLY A 54 2.62 0.08 -19.90
C GLY A 54 3.12 1.39 -19.28
N ALA A 55 2.25 2.34 -18.91
CA ALA A 55 2.63 3.63 -18.31
C ALA A 55 3.21 3.55 -16.87
N GLY A 56 3.57 2.38 -16.37
CA GLY A 56 4.19 2.23 -15.05
C GLY A 56 3.25 2.21 -13.85
N LYS A 57 1.91 2.28 -14.05
CA LYS A 57 0.93 2.28 -12.94
C LYS A 57 1.08 1.08 -11.99
N SER A 58 1.10 -0.11 -12.54
CA SER A 58 1.27 -1.35 -11.74
C SER A 58 2.64 -1.43 -11.07
N THR A 59 3.67 -0.85 -11.68
CA THR A 59 5.00 -0.73 -11.09
C THR A 59 4.95 0.15 -9.85
N LEU A 60 4.32 1.33 -9.95
CA LEU A 60 4.17 2.24 -8.82
C LEU A 60 3.40 1.58 -7.66
N MET A 61 2.27 0.89 -7.94
CA MET A 61 1.51 0.17 -6.92
C MET A 61 2.34 -0.94 -6.24
N LYS A 62 3.13 -1.69 -7.01
CA LYS A 62 4.02 -2.72 -6.48
C LYS A 62 5.15 -2.15 -5.61
N ILE A 63 5.64 -0.95 -5.93
CA ILE A 63 6.62 -0.25 -5.08
C ILE A 63 5.98 0.14 -3.75
N ILE A 64 4.80 0.77 -3.76
CA ILE A 64 4.08 1.17 -2.54
C ILE A 64 3.80 -0.05 -1.65
N TYR A 65 3.48 -1.20 -2.25
CA TYR A 65 3.22 -2.44 -1.51
C TYR A 65 4.49 -3.21 -1.14
N GLY A 66 5.67 -2.76 -1.56
CA GLY A 66 6.94 -3.43 -1.28
C GLY A 66 7.17 -4.74 -2.04
N ALA A 67 6.39 -5.02 -3.09
CA ALA A 67 6.58 -6.18 -3.95
C ALA A 67 7.80 -6.01 -4.87
N ILE A 68 8.19 -4.79 -5.18
CA ILE A 68 9.43 -4.42 -5.85
C ILE A 68 10.02 -3.19 -5.17
N GLN A 69 11.34 -3.00 -5.28
CA GLN A 69 12.02 -1.83 -4.77
C GLN A 69 12.17 -0.77 -5.84
N ALA A 70 11.98 0.50 -5.49
CA ALA A 70 12.35 1.63 -6.33
C ALA A 70 13.88 1.71 -6.46
N ASP A 71 14.36 2.32 -7.55
CA ASP A 71 15.77 2.59 -7.73
C ASP A 71 16.17 3.95 -7.12
N ALA A 72 15.20 4.87 -7.00
CA ALA A 72 15.35 6.14 -6.32
C ALA A 72 14.01 6.66 -5.80
N GLY A 73 14.09 7.63 -4.88
CA GLY A 73 12.94 8.25 -4.25
C GLY A 73 12.73 7.79 -2.81
N ALA A 74 11.71 8.34 -2.16
CA ALA A 74 11.35 7.99 -0.79
C ALA A 74 9.83 7.84 -0.65
N ILE A 75 9.41 6.98 0.27
CA ILE A 75 8.02 6.80 0.68
C ILE A 75 7.87 7.34 2.10
N LEU A 76 6.93 8.25 2.31
CA LEU A 76 6.53 8.65 3.65
C LEU A 76 5.15 8.08 3.94
N TRP A 77 5.00 7.50 5.10
CA TRP A 77 3.75 7.01 5.66
C TRP A 77 3.43 7.79 6.92
N GLU A 78 2.29 8.49 6.93
CA GLU A 78 1.90 9.38 8.03
C GLU A 78 3.00 10.39 8.40
N GLY A 79 3.63 10.98 7.38
CA GLY A 79 4.68 11.99 7.54
C GLY A 79 6.05 11.44 7.97
N ARG A 80 6.22 10.11 8.11
CA ARG A 80 7.49 9.48 8.51
C ARG A 80 8.06 8.68 7.35
N ASN A 81 9.37 8.75 7.17
CA ASN A 81 10.03 7.91 6.17
C ASN A 81 9.76 6.42 6.45
N ALA A 82 9.25 5.71 5.45
CA ALA A 82 8.88 4.32 5.56
C ALA A 82 9.69 3.46 4.58
N GLU A 83 10.52 2.59 5.13
CA GLU A 83 11.22 1.59 4.34
C GLU A 83 10.34 0.35 4.16
N ILE A 84 9.70 0.25 2.99
CA ILE A 84 8.78 -0.84 2.66
C ILE A 84 9.52 -1.89 1.83
N ALA A 85 10.37 -2.68 2.51
CA ALA A 85 11.22 -3.68 1.87
C ALA A 85 10.47 -4.95 1.43
N SER A 86 9.22 -5.14 1.83
CA SER A 86 8.43 -6.34 1.49
C SER A 86 6.93 -6.11 1.68
N PRO A 87 6.06 -6.93 1.06
CA PRO A 87 4.62 -6.92 1.32
C PRO A 87 4.26 -7.12 2.80
N ALA A 88 5.07 -7.87 3.53
CA ALA A 88 4.89 -8.03 4.97
C ALA A 88 5.16 -6.72 5.75
N ALA A 89 6.14 -5.92 5.30
CA ALA A 89 6.39 -4.59 5.88
C ALA A 89 5.21 -3.64 5.58
N ALA A 90 4.71 -3.63 4.33
CA ALA A 90 3.54 -2.85 3.94
C ALA A 90 2.31 -3.18 4.81
N ARG A 91 2.01 -4.48 4.99
CA ARG A 91 0.89 -4.91 5.84
C ARG A 91 1.03 -4.47 7.30
N ARG A 92 2.23 -4.44 7.86
CA ARG A 92 2.44 -3.91 9.23
C ARG A 92 2.11 -2.42 9.35
N LEU A 93 2.25 -1.66 8.28
CA LEU A 93 1.84 -0.25 8.19
C LEU A 93 0.34 -0.08 7.90
N GLY A 94 -0.40 -1.18 7.69
CA GLY A 94 -1.82 -1.14 7.31
C GLY A 94 -2.05 -0.94 5.81
N ILE A 95 -1.02 -1.09 4.98
CA ILE A 95 -1.13 -0.99 3.52
C ILE A 95 -1.54 -2.35 2.97
N GLY A 96 -2.71 -2.42 2.35
CA GLY A 96 -3.22 -3.58 1.62
C GLY A 96 -3.12 -3.41 0.11
N MET A 97 -3.12 -4.50 -0.63
CA MET A 97 -3.16 -4.49 -2.08
C MET A 97 -4.15 -5.54 -2.61
N VAL A 98 -5.00 -5.11 -3.54
CA VAL A 98 -5.84 -6.01 -4.33
C VAL A 98 -5.20 -6.17 -5.70
N TYR A 99 -4.93 -7.41 -6.09
CA TYR A 99 -4.34 -7.72 -7.39
C TYR A 99 -5.42 -7.80 -8.46
N GLN A 100 -5.04 -7.53 -9.70
CA GLN A 100 -5.92 -7.61 -10.86
C GLN A 100 -6.39 -9.06 -11.12
N HIS A 101 -5.54 -10.04 -10.82
CA HIS A 101 -5.87 -11.46 -10.88
C HIS A 101 -5.97 -12.02 -9.48
N PHE A 102 -7.07 -12.69 -9.18
CA PHE A 102 -7.27 -13.36 -7.90
C PHE A 102 -6.40 -14.63 -7.87
N SER A 103 -5.45 -14.65 -6.93
CA SER A 103 -4.64 -15.84 -6.68
C SER A 103 -5.32 -16.65 -5.57
N LEU A 104 -6.39 -17.37 -5.92
CA LEU A 104 -7.04 -18.31 -5.03
C LEU A 104 -6.48 -19.71 -5.27
N PHE A 105 -6.28 -20.46 -4.21
CA PHE A 105 -5.99 -21.89 -4.27
C PHE A 105 -7.31 -22.64 -4.35
N GLU A 106 -7.64 -23.16 -5.55
CA GLU A 106 -8.91 -23.84 -5.80
C GLU A 106 -9.06 -25.14 -5.00
N SER A 107 -7.93 -25.74 -4.59
CA SER A 107 -7.88 -26.99 -3.83
C SER A 107 -8.13 -26.84 -2.33
N VAL A 108 -8.27 -25.60 -1.82
CA VAL A 108 -8.48 -25.34 -0.38
C VAL A 108 -9.75 -24.53 -0.18
N SER A 109 -10.31 -24.61 1.02
CA SER A 109 -11.54 -23.91 1.38
C SER A 109 -11.35 -22.37 1.41
N VAL A 110 -12.47 -21.63 1.44
CA VAL A 110 -12.46 -20.16 1.58
C VAL A 110 -11.73 -19.73 2.85
N VAL A 111 -11.96 -20.43 3.96
CA VAL A 111 -11.31 -20.12 5.25
C VAL A 111 -9.81 -20.31 5.17
N GLU A 112 -9.33 -21.36 4.52
CA GLU A 112 -7.92 -21.62 4.31
C GLU A 112 -7.27 -20.56 3.40
N ASN A 113 -7.94 -20.18 2.30
CA ASN A 113 -7.48 -19.08 1.45
C ASN A 113 -7.32 -17.77 2.24
N ILE A 114 -8.30 -17.42 3.07
CA ILE A 114 -8.23 -16.24 3.94
C ILE A 114 -7.09 -16.37 4.95
N ALA A 115 -6.95 -17.52 5.57
CA ALA A 115 -5.93 -17.78 6.57
C ALA A 115 -4.51 -17.67 5.99
N VAL A 116 -4.26 -18.20 4.79
CA VAL A 116 -2.99 -18.04 4.06
C VAL A 116 -2.69 -16.56 3.78
N ALA A 117 -3.70 -15.79 3.39
CA ALA A 117 -3.52 -14.35 3.14
C ALA A 117 -3.19 -13.54 4.42
N MET A 118 -3.72 -13.95 5.57
CA MET A 118 -3.56 -13.22 6.83
C MET A 118 -2.27 -13.54 7.58
N SER A 119 -1.78 -14.77 7.52
CA SER A 119 -0.84 -15.23 8.54
C SER A 119 0.62 -15.28 8.11
N GLY A 120 1.01 -15.25 6.88
CA GLY A 120 2.43 -15.40 6.50
C GLY A 120 3.21 -16.54 7.20
N LYS A 121 2.58 -17.24 8.16
CA LYS A 121 3.06 -18.38 8.94
C LYS A 121 1.90 -19.36 9.10
N PHE A 122 1.47 -19.96 8.00
CA PHE A 122 0.41 -20.94 8.08
C PHE A 122 1.02 -22.34 8.06
N ASP A 123 0.83 -23.08 9.15
CA ASP A 123 1.19 -24.50 9.20
C ASP A 123 0.02 -25.30 8.60
N LEU A 124 0.13 -25.56 7.30
CA LEU A 124 -0.84 -26.36 6.53
C LEU A 124 -1.18 -27.74 7.15
N PRO A 125 -0.25 -28.45 7.85
CA PRO A 125 -0.56 -29.70 8.50
C PRO A 125 -1.64 -29.62 9.60
N ALA A 126 -1.77 -28.48 10.25
CA ALA A 126 -2.75 -28.33 11.35
C ALA A 126 -4.20 -28.23 10.87
N LEU A 127 -4.44 -27.87 9.61
CA LEU A 127 -5.78 -27.77 9.03
C LEU A 127 -6.25 -29.06 8.37
N SER A 128 -5.35 -29.83 7.81
CA SER A 128 -5.68 -31.11 7.16
C SER A 128 -6.09 -32.21 8.15
N ALA A 129 -5.84 -32.00 9.44
CA ALA A 129 -6.13 -32.97 10.50
C ALA A 129 -7.50 -32.81 11.16
N ARG A 130 -8.33 -31.82 10.76
CA ARG A 130 -9.67 -31.67 11.30
C ARG A 130 -10.70 -32.19 10.30
N PRO A 131 -11.41 -33.28 10.59
CA PRO A 131 -12.55 -33.69 9.79
C PRO A 131 -13.65 -32.61 9.89
N PHE A 132 -14.09 -32.16 8.72
CA PHE A 132 -15.23 -31.27 8.59
C PHE A 132 -16.52 -32.11 8.71
N TRP A 133 -17.12 -32.15 9.88
CA TRP A 133 -18.53 -32.42 10.19
C TRP A 133 -18.97 -31.66 11.41
#